data_f3fd01521af34e66a1d58148da0f7b6d
#
_entry.id   f3fd01521af34e66a1d58148da0f7b6d
#
_cell.length_a   1.000
_cell.length_b   1.000
_cell.length_c   1.000
_cell.angle_alpha   90.00
_cell.angle_beta   90.00
_cell.angle_gamma   90.00
#
_symmetry.space_group_name_H-M   'P 1'
#
loop_
_entity.id
_entity.type
_entity.pdbx_description
1 polymer ?
#
loop_
_entity_poly.entity_id
_entity_poly.type
_entity_poly.pdbx_seq_one_letter_code
_entity_poly.pdbx_strand_id
1 'polypeptide(L)'
;MGKWLGDRIAEGMPAHELGVFVRSSGQLRRARAAVKAASLTAVELSDKVEITAGRVSIGAMHLAKGLEFRAVVVIACDDDVIPLQQRIENVADEADLEDVYNTERHLLYVACTRARDHLLVTGVEPTSEFLADLA
;
A
#
# COMPACT_ATOMS: atom_id res chain seq x y z
N MET A 1 13.71 1.31 -0.44
CA MET A 1 12.56 0.37 -0.41
C MET A 1 12.96 -1.07 -0.73
N GLY A 2 13.63 -1.32 -1.84
CA GLY A 2 14.15 -2.65 -2.13
C GLY A 2 15.04 -3.20 -1.02
N LYS A 3 15.87 -2.34 -0.44
CA LYS A 3 16.71 -2.72 0.70
C LYS A 3 15.88 -3.11 1.92
N TRP A 4 14.81 -2.37 2.22
CA TRP A 4 13.95 -2.66 3.36
C TRP A 4 13.29 -4.05 3.22
N LEU A 5 12.79 -4.37 2.02
CA LEU A 5 12.23 -5.69 1.73
C LEU A 5 13.29 -6.78 1.84
N GLY A 6 14.49 -6.54 1.29
CA GLY A 6 15.61 -7.47 1.39
C GLY A 6 16.02 -7.74 2.84
N ASP A 7 16.00 -6.73 3.68
CA ASP A 7 16.31 -6.86 5.11
C ASP A 7 15.31 -7.78 5.82
N ARG A 8 14.02 -7.70 5.45
CA ARG A 8 13.00 -8.59 6.04
C ARG A 8 13.26 -10.05 5.65
N ILE A 9 13.64 -10.30 4.41
CA ILE A 9 14.00 -11.65 3.93
C ILE A 9 15.25 -12.14 4.68
N ALA A 10 16.25 -11.29 4.85
CA ALA A 10 17.48 -11.64 5.57
C ALA A 10 17.22 -11.99 7.03
N GLU A 11 16.18 -11.46 7.64
CA GLU A 11 15.74 -11.79 8.99
C GLU A 11 15.04 -13.17 9.07
N GLY A 12 14.87 -13.84 7.95
CA GLY A 12 14.22 -15.16 7.87
C GLY A 12 12.75 -15.12 7.54
N MET A 13 12.21 -13.95 7.18
CA MET A 13 10.79 -13.79 6.85
C MET A 13 10.49 -14.36 5.46
N PRO A 14 9.54 -15.32 5.31
CA PRO A 14 9.16 -15.83 4.00
C PRO A 14 8.55 -14.73 3.13
N ALA A 15 8.79 -14.77 1.81
CA ALA A 15 8.28 -13.76 0.88
C ALA A 15 6.75 -13.61 0.92
N HIS A 16 6.02 -14.70 1.13
CA HIS A 16 4.55 -14.68 1.19
C HIS A 16 4.00 -13.96 2.43
N GLU A 17 4.84 -13.64 3.41
CA GLU A 17 4.47 -12.85 4.58
C GLU A 17 4.73 -11.35 4.41
N LEU A 18 5.15 -10.95 3.20
CA LEU A 18 5.34 -9.54 2.82
C LEU A 18 4.19 -9.07 1.93
N GLY A 19 3.66 -7.88 2.20
CA GLY A 19 2.65 -7.23 1.38
C GLY A 19 3.10 -5.84 0.96
N VAL A 20 2.83 -5.47 -0.28
CA VAL A 20 3.11 -4.12 -0.81
C VAL A 20 1.81 -3.57 -1.39
N PHE A 21 1.35 -2.45 -0.87
CA PHE A 21 0.07 -1.86 -1.24
C PHE A 21 0.23 -0.48 -1.85
N VAL A 22 -0.63 -0.19 -2.82
CA VAL A 22 -0.76 1.10 -3.50
C VAL A 22 -2.21 1.55 -3.48
N ARG A 23 -2.47 2.84 -3.71
CA ARG A 23 -3.83 3.38 -3.66
C ARG A 23 -4.74 2.75 -4.71
N SER A 24 -4.24 2.53 -5.92
CA SER A 24 -5.04 2.01 -7.04
C SER A 24 -4.16 1.24 -8.03
N SER A 25 -4.81 0.53 -8.95
CA SER A 25 -4.12 -0.26 -9.98
C SER A 25 -3.17 0.59 -10.85
N GLY A 26 -3.43 1.89 -11.00
CA GLY A 26 -2.55 2.79 -11.74
C GLY A 26 -1.16 2.93 -11.11
N GLN A 27 -0.99 2.56 -9.84
CA GLN A 27 0.29 2.64 -9.13
C GLN A 27 0.97 1.27 -8.97
N LEU A 28 0.38 0.19 -9.46
CA LEU A 28 0.94 -1.17 -9.32
C LEU A 28 2.32 -1.31 -9.97
N ARG A 29 2.60 -0.55 -11.02
CA ARG A 29 3.91 -0.55 -11.66
C ARG A 29 5.02 -0.17 -10.66
N ARG A 30 4.75 0.78 -9.78
CA ARG A 30 5.70 1.19 -8.73
C ARG A 30 5.93 0.07 -7.73
N ALA A 31 4.88 -0.65 -7.35
CA ALA A 31 4.99 -1.81 -6.47
C ALA A 31 5.80 -2.94 -7.12
N ARG A 32 5.55 -3.24 -8.38
CA ARG A 32 6.30 -4.25 -9.13
C ARG A 32 7.79 -3.90 -9.19
N ALA A 33 8.10 -2.63 -9.45
CA ALA A 33 9.48 -2.16 -9.52
C ALA A 33 10.19 -2.31 -8.17
N ALA A 34 9.51 -2.01 -7.07
CA ALA A 34 10.08 -2.14 -5.73
C ALA A 34 10.41 -3.59 -5.37
N VAL A 35 9.51 -4.52 -5.69
CA VAL A 35 9.70 -5.94 -5.44
C VAL A 35 10.86 -6.48 -6.30
N LYS A 36 10.91 -6.09 -7.57
CA LYS A 36 11.98 -6.47 -8.48
C LYS A 36 13.33 -5.95 -8.01
N ALA A 37 13.37 -4.71 -7.51
CA ALA A 37 14.61 -4.11 -6.99
C ALA A 37 15.15 -4.88 -5.78
N ALA A 38 14.30 -5.57 -5.04
CA ALA A 38 14.69 -6.44 -3.94
C ALA A 38 15.06 -7.85 -4.40
N SER A 39 15.07 -8.12 -5.69
CA SER A 39 15.30 -9.45 -6.28
C SER A 39 14.26 -10.49 -5.83
N LEU A 40 13.05 -10.03 -5.57
CA LEU A 40 11.93 -10.87 -5.16
C LEU A 40 10.91 -11.02 -6.30
N THR A 41 10.06 -12.03 -6.19
CA THR A 41 8.98 -12.28 -7.14
C THR A 41 7.65 -11.86 -6.52
N ALA A 42 6.81 -11.18 -7.31
CA ALA A 42 5.52 -10.71 -6.86
C ALA A 42 4.36 -11.54 -7.40
N VAL A 43 3.25 -11.55 -6.65
CA VAL A 43 1.95 -11.98 -7.14
C VAL A 43 0.99 -10.80 -6.94
N GLU A 44 0.24 -10.44 -7.97
CA GLU A 44 -0.74 -9.36 -7.89
C GLU A 44 -2.05 -9.90 -7.33
N LEU A 45 -2.54 -9.23 -6.28
CA LEU A 45 -3.85 -9.53 -5.71
C LEU A 45 -4.94 -9.04 -6.68
N SER A 46 -5.98 -9.83 -6.82
CA SER A 46 -7.16 -9.52 -7.63
C SER A 46 -8.41 -9.76 -6.78
N ASP A 47 -9.59 -9.77 -7.40
CA ASP A 47 -10.85 -10.07 -6.70
C ASP A 47 -10.81 -11.43 -5.98
N LYS A 48 -10.03 -12.36 -6.54
CA LYS A 48 -9.69 -13.61 -5.85
C LYS A 48 -8.39 -13.38 -5.11
N VAL A 49 -8.47 -13.03 -3.85
CA VAL A 49 -7.28 -12.76 -3.02
C VAL A 49 -6.63 -14.09 -2.66
N GLU A 50 -5.48 -14.36 -3.25
CA GLU A 50 -4.71 -15.58 -2.98
C GLU A 50 -3.29 -15.24 -2.58
N ILE A 51 -2.85 -15.80 -1.46
CA ILE A 51 -1.46 -15.68 -1.02
C ILE A 51 -0.68 -16.84 -1.64
N THR A 52 0.38 -16.52 -2.36
CA THR A 52 1.19 -17.51 -3.06
C THR A 52 2.54 -17.68 -2.38
N ALA A 53 2.87 -18.92 -1.99
CA ALA A 53 4.14 -19.23 -1.35
C ALA A 53 5.33 -18.79 -2.23
N GLY A 54 6.33 -18.18 -1.60
CA GLY A 54 7.54 -17.71 -2.27
C GLY A 54 7.39 -16.39 -3.01
N ARG A 55 6.22 -15.76 -2.96
CA ARG A 55 5.95 -14.51 -3.66
C ARG A 55 5.42 -13.43 -2.72
N VAL A 56 5.90 -12.19 -2.93
CA VAL A 56 5.40 -11.01 -2.24
C VAL A 56 4.05 -10.63 -2.85
N SER A 57 3.03 -10.43 -2.00
CA SER A 57 1.72 -9.95 -2.48
C SER A 57 1.77 -8.47 -2.76
N ILE A 58 1.33 -8.05 -3.95
CA ILE A 58 1.17 -6.63 -4.27
C ILE A 58 -0.28 -6.38 -4.69
N GLY A 59 -0.80 -5.22 -4.34
CA GLY A 59 -2.19 -4.91 -4.70
C GLY A 59 -2.62 -3.52 -4.32
N ALA A 60 -3.80 -3.13 -4.80
CA ALA A 60 -4.43 -1.89 -4.40
C ALA A 60 -4.97 -2.01 -2.96
N MET A 61 -5.02 -0.88 -2.25
CA MET A 61 -5.41 -0.83 -0.83
C MET A 61 -6.77 -1.46 -0.55
N HIS A 62 -7.72 -1.34 -1.47
CA HIS A 62 -9.07 -1.90 -1.26
C HIS A 62 -9.08 -3.42 -1.18
N LEU A 63 -8.03 -4.08 -1.65
CA LEU A 63 -7.88 -5.54 -1.57
C LEU A 63 -7.21 -6.00 -0.26
N ALA A 64 -6.73 -5.07 0.56
CA ALA A 64 -6.02 -5.39 1.80
C ALA A 64 -6.94 -5.90 2.91
N LYS A 65 -8.21 -5.57 2.87
CA LYS A 65 -9.17 -5.91 3.92
C LYS A 65 -9.24 -7.42 4.15
N GLY A 66 -9.15 -7.82 5.41
CA GLY A 66 -9.19 -9.24 5.79
C GLY A 66 -7.87 -9.97 5.66
N LEU A 67 -6.82 -9.34 5.15
CA LEU A 67 -5.49 -9.94 5.04
C LEU A 67 -4.63 -9.58 6.26
N GLU A 68 -3.58 -10.34 6.46
CA GLU A 68 -2.57 -10.06 7.48
C GLU A 68 -1.20 -10.49 6.96
N PHE A 69 -0.21 -9.62 7.14
CA PHE A 69 1.18 -9.88 6.76
C PHE A 69 2.09 -9.55 7.94
N ARG A 70 3.25 -10.20 8.02
CA ARG A 70 4.23 -9.84 9.03
C ARG A 70 4.84 -8.46 8.76
N ALA A 71 5.06 -8.15 7.49
CA ALA A 71 5.58 -6.85 7.11
C ALA A 71 4.80 -6.29 5.92
N VAL A 72 4.49 -5.00 5.96
CA VAL A 72 3.76 -4.31 4.90
C VAL A 72 4.51 -3.04 4.51
N VAL A 73 4.62 -2.80 3.21
CA VAL A 73 5.03 -1.52 2.65
C VAL A 73 3.83 -0.89 1.96
N VAL A 74 3.49 0.33 2.33
CA VAL A 74 2.52 1.14 1.61
C VAL A 74 3.29 2.19 0.85
N ILE A 75 3.28 2.12 -0.48
CA ILE A 75 4.08 2.98 -1.34
C ILE A 75 3.23 3.94 -2.14
N ALA A 76 3.87 4.88 -2.81
CA ALA A 76 3.20 5.87 -3.65
C ALA A 76 2.21 6.72 -2.85
N CYS A 77 2.54 7.05 -1.62
CA CYS A 77 1.71 7.94 -0.78
C CYS A 77 2.03 9.40 -1.10
N ASP A 78 1.97 9.73 -2.38
CA ASP A 78 2.21 11.08 -2.89
C ASP A 78 0.93 11.92 -2.72
N ASP A 79 1.09 13.23 -2.64
CA ASP A 79 -0.03 14.15 -2.43
C ASP A 79 -1.07 14.09 -3.57
N ASP A 80 -0.62 13.82 -4.79
CA ASP A 80 -1.50 13.70 -5.96
C ASP A 80 -2.10 12.28 -6.14
N VAL A 81 -1.72 11.33 -5.30
CA VAL A 81 -2.20 9.94 -5.34
C VAL A 81 -3.15 9.65 -4.19
N ILE A 82 -2.86 10.13 -2.99
CA ILE A 82 -3.68 9.96 -1.79
C ILE A 82 -3.94 11.30 -1.14
N PRO A 83 -5.19 11.77 -1.06
CA PRO A 83 -6.42 11.12 -1.54
C PRO A 83 -6.48 11.06 -3.07
N LEU A 84 -7.26 10.11 -3.61
CA LEU A 84 -7.38 9.91 -5.05
C LEU A 84 -8.02 11.14 -5.70
N GLN A 85 -7.29 11.82 -6.59
CA GLN A 85 -7.69 13.10 -7.17
C GLN A 85 -9.00 13.01 -7.95
N GLN A 86 -9.22 11.92 -8.66
CA GLN A 86 -10.46 11.69 -9.41
C GLN A 86 -11.70 11.78 -8.51
N ARG A 87 -11.61 11.29 -7.28
CA ARG A 87 -12.72 11.37 -6.33
C ARG A 87 -12.95 12.81 -5.85
N ILE A 88 -11.87 13.56 -5.65
CA ILE A 88 -11.95 14.97 -5.21
C ILE A 88 -12.59 15.82 -6.30
N GLU A 89 -12.22 15.59 -7.56
CA GLU A 89 -12.74 16.35 -8.71
C GLU A 89 -14.24 16.15 -8.89
N ASN A 90 -14.81 15.06 -8.40
CA ASN A 90 -16.23 14.72 -8.55
C ASN A 90 -17.08 15.12 -7.37
N VAL A 91 -16.55 15.82 -6.36
CA VAL A 91 -17.33 16.26 -5.20
C VAL A 91 -18.22 17.45 -5.55
N ALA A 92 -19.41 17.49 -4.97
CA ALA A 92 -20.41 18.54 -5.19
C ALA A 92 -20.34 19.66 -4.15
N ASP A 93 -19.98 19.34 -2.89
CA ASP A 93 -19.94 20.29 -1.80
C ASP A 93 -18.91 19.88 -0.72
N GLU A 94 -18.80 20.68 0.36
CA GLU A 94 -17.85 20.42 1.45
C GLU A 94 -18.15 19.10 2.19
N ALA A 95 -19.41 18.74 2.35
CA ALA A 95 -19.79 17.50 3.02
C ALA A 95 -19.33 16.29 2.22
N ASP A 96 -19.49 16.34 0.89
CA ASP A 96 -19.00 15.29 0.00
C ASP A 96 -17.47 15.20 0.05
N LEU A 97 -16.79 16.33 0.10
CA LEU A 97 -15.33 16.38 0.20
C LEU A 97 -14.86 15.72 1.50
N GLU A 98 -15.51 16.02 2.61
CA GLU A 98 -15.20 15.43 3.91
C GLU A 98 -15.39 13.90 3.89
N ASP A 99 -16.47 13.42 3.27
CA ASP A 99 -16.74 11.99 3.12
C ASP A 99 -15.66 11.29 2.28
N VAL A 100 -15.22 11.92 1.19
CA VAL A 100 -14.14 11.41 0.37
C VAL A 100 -12.85 11.33 1.18
N TYR A 101 -12.49 12.37 1.90
CA TYR A 101 -11.29 12.40 2.73
C TYR A 101 -11.33 11.32 3.80
N ASN A 102 -12.46 11.15 4.48
CA ASN A 102 -12.60 10.13 5.52
C ASN A 102 -12.46 8.72 4.94
N THR A 103 -13.05 8.46 3.77
CA THR A 103 -12.96 7.17 3.10
C THR A 103 -11.52 6.88 2.66
N GLU A 104 -10.84 7.87 2.08
CA GLU A 104 -9.45 7.73 1.63
C GLU A 104 -8.50 7.49 2.81
N ARG A 105 -8.70 8.23 3.89
CA ARG A 105 -7.92 8.04 5.13
C ARG A 105 -8.14 6.65 5.71
N HIS A 106 -9.37 6.16 5.67
CA HIS A 106 -9.71 4.82 6.15
C HIS A 106 -9.03 3.72 5.31
N LEU A 107 -8.99 3.88 3.98
CA LEU A 107 -8.29 2.95 3.10
C LEU A 107 -6.81 2.83 3.45
N LEU A 108 -6.15 3.97 3.66
CA LEU A 108 -4.76 4.00 4.08
C LEU A 108 -4.57 3.32 5.43
N TYR A 109 -5.42 3.64 6.39
CA TYR A 109 -5.37 3.05 7.73
C TYR A 109 -5.53 1.53 7.67
N VAL A 110 -6.50 1.01 6.92
CA VAL A 110 -6.71 -0.43 6.79
C VAL A 110 -5.47 -1.11 6.20
N ALA A 111 -4.89 -0.53 5.14
CA ALA A 111 -3.67 -1.08 4.53
C ALA A 111 -2.52 -1.14 5.55
N CYS A 112 -2.30 -0.07 6.31
CA CYS A 112 -1.25 0.00 7.32
C CYS A 112 -1.46 -1.03 8.44
N THR A 113 -2.70 -1.26 8.85
CA THR A 113 -3.02 -2.19 9.94
C THR A 113 -2.97 -3.66 9.53
N ARG A 114 -2.69 -3.96 8.25
CA ARG A 114 -2.42 -5.34 7.82
C ARG A 114 -1.03 -5.80 8.26
N ALA A 115 -0.16 -4.89 8.68
CA ALA A 115 1.17 -5.22 9.18
C ALA A 115 1.09 -5.71 10.63
N ARG A 116 1.57 -6.94 10.87
CA ARG A 116 1.64 -7.47 12.22
C ARG A 116 2.88 -6.98 12.97
N ASP A 117 4.05 -6.98 12.32
CA ASP A 117 5.33 -6.72 12.99
C ASP A 117 6.06 -5.48 12.44
N HIS A 118 6.00 -5.23 11.12
CA HIS A 118 6.77 -4.17 10.48
C HIS A 118 5.92 -3.42 9.46
N LEU A 119 6.00 -2.10 9.47
CA LEU A 119 5.30 -1.23 8.52
C LEU A 119 6.27 -0.17 8.00
N LEU A 120 6.29 0.00 6.68
CA LEU A 120 6.98 1.12 6.01
C LEU A 120 5.97 1.85 5.11
N VAL A 121 5.91 3.16 5.25
CA VAL A 121 5.05 4.00 4.40
C VAL A 121 5.94 5.00 3.66
N THR A 122 5.85 5.04 2.34
CA THR A 122 6.68 5.92 1.51
C THR A 122 5.86 6.71 0.50
N GLY A 123 6.38 7.87 0.12
CA GLY A 123 5.82 8.70 -0.95
C GLY A 123 6.91 9.60 -1.52
N VAL A 124 6.67 10.13 -2.72
CA VAL A 124 7.53 11.12 -3.36
C VAL A 124 7.05 12.50 -2.95
N GLU A 125 7.97 13.40 -2.62
CA GLU A 125 7.62 14.77 -2.22
C GLU A 125 6.91 15.54 -3.36
N PRO A 126 5.82 16.28 -3.08
CA PRO A 126 5.16 16.36 -1.78
C PRO A 126 4.38 15.09 -1.45
N THR A 127 4.54 14.60 -0.23
CA THR A 127 3.83 13.39 0.24
C THR A 127 2.40 13.73 0.65
N SER A 128 1.55 12.71 0.73
CA SER A 128 0.18 12.86 1.16
C SER A 128 0.09 13.48 2.56
N GLU A 129 -0.83 14.41 2.75
CA GLU A 129 -1.11 15.01 4.06
C GLU A 129 -1.51 13.97 5.11
N PHE A 130 -2.07 12.83 4.68
CA PHE A 130 -2.49 11.77 5.59
C PHE A 130 -1.31 11.09 6.30
N LEU A 131 -0.09 11.22 5.78
CA LEU A 131 1.09 10.67 6.44
C LEU A 131 1.37 11.33 7.79
N ALA A 132 0.96 12.57 7.96
CA ALA A 132 1.08 13.26 9.25
C ALA A 132 0.27 12.56 10.36
N ASP A 133 -0.82 11.90 10.00
CA ASP A 133 -1.69 11.18 10.95
C ASP A 133 -1.01 9.90 11.48
N LEU A 134 0.04 9.42 10.79
CA LEU A 134 0.76 8.19 11.14
C LEU A 134 1.99 8.46 12.01
N ALA A 135 2.36 9.71 12.16
CA ALA A 135 3.55 10.11 12.91
C ALA A 135 3.32 10.04 14.44
#